data_adc08539a5605212e8593eeb0319b8cb
#
_entry.id   adc08539a5605212e8593eeb0319b8cb
#
_cell.length_a   1.000
_cell.length_b   1.000
_cell.length_c   1.000
_cell.angle_alpha   90.00
_cell.angle_beta   90.00
_cell.angle_gamma   90.00
#
_symmetry.space_group_name_H-M   'P 1'
#
loop_
_entity.id
_entity.type
_entity.pdbx_description
1 polymer ?
#
loop_
_entity_poly.entity_id
_entity_poly.type
_entity_poly.pdbx_seq_one_letter_code
_entity_poly.pdbx_strand_id
1 'polypeptide(L)'
;MDQSSDLSLTICHIVQRLKGTNLFSELERKAAECLHCPEVKLESLKEDVRAFLRASGWEKKLQNAVYRELHIQLPRSHPAVPAEHLKEPLAYMRKAQASWEKRILKSLNSMSAELEVPLARMRSAAEQKELSDKWNEIGTDEADLTRFRPIYAPKDFLEVLISLRNPNHDSSEGVNARSQWGLIQVPLNVRGIPELRRAFSELKLTTGQLGIEDHAHIHPDLFESDYVQIGKKVVLEQDSAAAQQYSRQGCPTGLRADLWTLILNSTNQPQDVMRYEQLKAGVIKHDLLVDNLIYKDVKLTASNDDYYFVFEDFLYQVLLCFSRDTTVLDHFKYNSASPPTSYIQGKVGLEEFAVVYPPNGVIPFHGFSMYVAPLCFLYNEPCRLYSVFREMYIRYFFRLHSISSSTSGVISLCLQFERLLQTHLPQLFYHLRQIGAQPLRIAFKWMVRAFSGYLSTDQLLLLWDRILGYDSLEVVAGCPR
;
A
#
# COMPACT_ATOMS: atom_id res chain seq x y z
N MET A 1 -1.92 -33.22 -6.23
CA MET A 1 -2.41 -32.70 -7.50
C MET A 1 -2.55 -31.19 -7.36
N ASP A 2 -1.92 -30.26 -8.00
CA ASP A 2 -0.77 -30.24 -8.89
C ASP A 2 -0.10 -28.85 -8.77
N GLN A 3 0.86 -28.70 -7.88
CA GLN A 3 1.65 -27.45 -7.83
C GLN A 3 2.45 -27.24 -9.14
N SER A 4 2.71 -28.30 -9.90
CA SER A 4 3.46 -28.19 -11.15
C SER A 4 2.63 -27.66 -12.32
N SER A 5 1.33 -27.93 -12.35
CA SER A 5 0.43 -27.41 -13.40
C SER A 5 0.15 -25.91 -13.24
N ASP A 6 0.06 -25.45 -12.00
CA ASP A 6 -0.19 -24.03 -11.66
C ASP A 6 1.05 -23.16 -11.98
N LEU A 7 2.25 -23.70 -11.71
CA LEU A 7 3.51 -23.04 -12.06
C LEU A 7 3.67 -22.90 -13.58
N SER A 8 3.32 -23.94 -14.34
CA SER A 8 3.41 -23.93 -15.82
C SER A 8 2.45 -22.92 -16.43
N LEU A 9 1.22 -22.81 -15.92
CA LEU A 9 0.25 -21.81 -16.35
C LEU A 9 0.74 -20.38 -16.03
N THR A 10 1.28 -20.17 -14.84
CA THR A 10 1.85 -18.89 -14.44
C THR A 10 3.01 -18.48 -15.37
N ILE A 11 3.92 -19.40 -15.69
CA ILE A 11 5.02 -19.15 -16.63
C ILE A 11 4.47 -18.78 -18.01
N CYS A 12 3.49 -19.52 -18.53
CA CYS A 12 2.86 -19.22 -19.82
C CYS A 12 2.24 -17.81 -19.83
N HIS A 13 1.54 -17.43 -18.79
CA HIS A 13 0.97 -16.08 -18.67
C HIS A 13 2.02 -14.99 -18.65
N ILE A 14 3.10 -15.15 -17.89
CA ILE A 14 4.21 -14.21 -17.85
C ILE A 14 4.85 -14.07 -19.23
N VAL A 15 5.13 -15.18 -19.89
CA VAL A 15 5.72 -15.18 -21.25
C VAL A 15 4.82 -14.47 -22.25
N GLN A 16 3.50 -14.72 -22.22
CA GLN A 16 2.56 -14.05 -23.12
C GLN A 16 2.53 -12.53 -22.89
N ARG A 17 2.59 -12.09 -21.64
CA ARG A 17 2.62 -10.65 -21.33
C ARG A 17 3.93 -10.00 -21.76
N LEU A 18 5.05 -10.65 -21.52
CA LEU A 18 6.36 -10.15 -21.93
C LEU A 18 6.48 -10.06 -23.46
N LYS A 19 5.85 -10.98 -24.21
CA LYS A 19 5.82 -10.93 -25.69
C LYS A 19 5.16 -9.64 -26.24
N GLY A 20 4.24 -9.04 -25.52
CA GLY A 20 3.60 -7.78 -25.91
C GLY A 20 4.39 -6.52 -25.52
N THR A 21 5.60 -6.64 -24.99
CA THR A 21 6.41 -5.51 -24.53
C THR A 21 7.53 -5.15 -25.50
N ASN A 22 7.97 -3.89 -25.47
CA ASN A 22 9.16 -3.44 -26.20
C ASN A 22 10.42 -4.24 -25.83
N LEU A 23 10.48 -4.73 -24.60
CA LEU A 23 11.57 -5.58 -24.12
C LEU A 23 11.71 -6.86 -24.95
N PHE A 24 10.59 -7.48 -25.33
CA PHE A 24 10.60 -8.68 -26.15
C PHE A 24 11.13 -8.40 -27.57
N SER A 25 10.65 -7.33 -28.20
CA SER A 25 11.08 -6.92 -29.53
C SER A 25 12.58 -6.58 -29.58
N GLU A 26 13.10 -5.92 -28.54
CA GLU A 26 14.52 -5.64 -28.42
C GLU A 26 15.33 -6.93 -28.20
N LEU A 27 14.84 -7.86 -27.38
CA LEU A 27 15.48 -9.14 -27.15
C LEU A 27 15.50 -9.99 -28.42
N GLU A 28 14.40 -10.02 -29.18
CA GLU A 28 14.30 -10.73 -30.47
C GLU A 28 15.29 -10.18 -31.49
N ARG A 29 15.38 -8.85 -31.60
CA ARG A 29 16.40 -8.21 -32.45
C ARG A 29 17.82 -8.58 -32.05
N LYS A 30 18.13 -8.56 -30.76
CA LYS A 30 19.45 -8.93 -30.24
C LYS A 30 19.77 -10.42 -30.42
N ALA A 31 18.78 -11.29 -30.20
CA ALA A 31 18.94 -12.71 -30.51
C ALA A 31 19.20 -12.98 -32.00
N ALA A 32 18.51 -12.27 -32.88
CA ALA A 32 18.72 -12.35 -34.32
C ALA A 32 20.13 -11.88 -34.74
N GLU A 33 20.67 -10.85 -34.10
CA GLU A 33 22.05 -10.37 -34.30
C GLU A 33 23.10 -11.48 -33.97
N CYS A 34 22.80 -12.33 -32.95
CA CYS A 34 23.66 -13.46 -32.57
C CYS A 34 23.58 -14.66 -33.50
N LEU A 35 22.51 -14.75 -34.32
CA LEU A 35 22.22 -15.89 -35.19
C LEU A 35 22.92 -15.84 -36.57
N HIS A 36 23.78 -14.86 -36.82
CA HIS A 36 24.38 -14.67 -38.16
C HIS A 36 25.47 -15.67 -38.54
N CYS A 37 25.74 -16.72 -37.75
CA CYS A 37 26.65 -17.79 -38.08
C CYS A 37 25.93 -19.05 -38.57
N PRO A 38 26.18 -19.58 -39.76
CA PRO A 38 25.40 -20.66 -40.37
C PRO A 38 25.65 -22.09 -39.84
N GLU A 39 26.57 -22.29 -38.90
CA GLU A 39 26.93 -23.63 -38.39
C GLU A 39 26.79 -23.82 -36.88
N VAL A 40 25.81 -23.13 -36.24
CA VAL A 40 25.69 -23.14 -34.80
C VAL A 40 24.82 -24.32 -34.33
N LYS A 41 25.38 -25.17 -33.46
CA LYS A 41 24.61 -26.21 -32.75
C LYS A 41 23.72 -25.51 -31.68
N LEU A 42 22.49 -26.02 -31.48
CA LEU A 42 21.49 -25.46 -30.58
C LEU A 42 22.03 -25.22 -29.13
N GLU A 43 22.88 -26.12 -28.66
CA GLU A 43 23.46 -26.02 -27.32
C GLU A 43 24.49 -24.88 -27.20
N SER A 44 25.40 -24.75 -28.23
CA SER A 44 26.34 -23.60 -28.22
C SER A 44 25.61 -22.27 -28.37
N LEU A 45 24.54 -22.21 -29.16
CA LEU A 45 23.70 -21.02 -29.29
C LEU A 45 23.06 -20.60 -27.97
N LYS A 46 22.56 -21.57 -27.21
CA LYS A 46 22.00 -21.27 -25.86
C LYS A 46 23.05 -20.68 -24.93
N GLU A 47 24.27 -21.20 -24.95
CA GLU A 47 25.36 -20.70 -24.13
C GLU A 47 25.82 -19.31 -24.58
N ASP A 48 25.93 -19.07 -25.88
CA ASP A 48 26.30 -17.78 -26.46
C ASP A 48 25.26 -16.72 -26.16
N VAL A 49 23.98 -17.04 -26.30
CA VAL A 49 22.88 -16.13 -25.92
C VAL A 49 22.89 -15.83 -24.41
N ARG A 50 23.12 -16.85 -23.57
CA ARG A 50 23.24 -16.63 -22.11
C ARG A 50 24.44 -15.76 -21.76
N ALA A 51 25.59 -16.01 -22.35
CA ALA A 51 26.80 -15.20 -22.15
C ALA A 51 26.58 -13.76 -22.59
N PHE A 52 25.93 -13.56 -23.74
CA PHE A 52 25.55 -12.25 -24.25
C PHE A 52 24.57 -11.53 -23.31
N LEU A 53 23.51 -12.20 -22.85
CA LEU A 53 22.53 -11.64 -21.93
C LEU A 53 23.16 -11.17 -20.61
N ARG A 54 24.14 -11.93 -20.09
CA ARG A 54 24.89 -11.57 -18.90
C ARG A 54 25.83 -10.37 -19.15
N ALA A 55 26.62 -10.43 -20.19
CA ALA A 55 27.58 -9.37 -20.52
C ALA A 55 26.90 -8.04 -20.85
N SER A 56 25.74 -8.07 -21.49
CA SER A 56 24.97 -6.89 -21.89
C SER A 56 24.02 -6.35 -20.81
N GLY A 57 23.90 -7.03 -19.64
CA GLY A 57 22.95 -6.67 -18.57
C GLY A 57 21.48 -7.03 -18.86
N TRP A 58 21.20 -7.71 -19.98
CA TRP A 58 19.83 -8.11 -20.36
C TRP A 58 19.27 -9.19 -19.44
N GLU A 59 20.10 -10.05 -18.87
CA GLU A 59 19.65 -11.05 -17.88
C GLU A 59 18.96 -10.37 -16.70
N LYS A 60 19.52 -9.30 -16.18
CA LYS A 60 18.91 -8.51 -15.08
C LYS A 60 17.63 -7.80 -15.52
N LYS A 61 17.60 -7.23 -16.73
CA LYS A 61 16.37 -6.62 -17.28
C LYS A 61 15.23 -7.63 -17.37
N LEU A 62 15.51 -8.84 -17.84
CA LEU A 62 14.52 -9.92 -17.91
C LEU A 62 14.09 -10.40 -16.53
N GLN A 63 15.03 -10.61 -15.62
CA GLN A 63 14.73 -10.98 -14.23
C GLN A 63 13.81 -9.95 -13.56
N ASN A 64 14.11 -8.67 -13.70
CA ASN A 64 13.30 -7.59 -13.17
C ASN A 64 11.91 -7.51 -13.86
N ALA A 65 11.82 -7.78 -15.16
CA ALA A 65 10.54 -7.84 -15.86
C ALA A 65 9.67 -9.00 -15.36
N VAL A 66 10.24 -10.18 -15.16
CA VAL A 66 9.55 -11.33 -14.56
C VAL A 66 9.12 -11.02 -13.12
N TYR A 67 10.01 -10.44 -12.33
CA TYR A 67 9.71 -10.01 -10.96
C TYR A 67 8.50 -9.07 -10.92
N ARG A 68 8.44 -8.07 -11.80
CA ARG A 68 7.30 -7.15 -11.92
C ARG A 68 5.99 -7.88 -12.25
N GLU A 69 6.03 -8.78 -13.22
CA GLU A 69 4.85 -9.55 -13.62
C GLU A 69 4.35 -10.46 -12.50
N LEU A 70 5.25 -11.06 -11.74
CA LEU A 70 4.88 -11.84 -10.54
C LEU A 70 4.17 -10.97 -9.51
N HIS A 71 4.68 -9.77 -9.22
CA HIS A 71 4.05 -8.85 -8.27
C HIS A 71 2.71 -8.29 -8.78
N ILE A 72 2.56 -8.08 -10.08
CA ILE A 72 1.28 -7.69 -10.68
C ILE A 72 0.26 -8.84 -10.60
N GLN A 73 0.72 -10.07 -10.71
CA GLN A 73 -0.16 -11.26 -10.73
C GLN A 73 -0.51 -11.77 -9.32
N LEU A 74 0.37 -11.58 -8.33
CA LEU A 74 0.13 -12.03 -6.96
C LEU A 74 -1.21 -11.55 -6.36
N PRO A 75 -1.67 -10.31 -6.57
CA PRO A 75 -3.02 -9.89 -6.20
C PRO A 75 -4.11 -10.51 -7.11
N ARG A 76 -3.74 -10.97 -8.31
CA ARG A 76 -4.65 -11.54 -9.31
C ARG A 76 -4.73 -13.07 -9.25
N SER A 77 -3.79 -13.73 -8.57
CA SER A 77 -3.72 -15.18 -8.46
C SER A 77 -4.66 -15.81 -7.43
N HIS A 78 -5.52 -15.03 -6.79
CA HIS A 78 -6.80 -15.62 -6.46
C HIS A 78 -7.51 -15.79 -7.80
N PRO A 79 -7.68 -17.04 -8.30
CA PRO A 79 -8.53 -17.25 -9.45
C PRO A 79 -9.80 -16.47 -9.17
N ALA A 80 -10.29 -15.73 -10.14
CA ALA A 80 -11.61 -15.15 -10.05
C ALA A 80 -12.55 -16.34 -9.88
N VAL A 81 -12.69 -16.78 -8.63
CA VAL A 81 -13.65 -17.81 -8.26
C VAL A 81 -14.95 -17.21 -8.72
N PRO A 82 -15.63 -17.84 -9.69
CA PRO A 82 -16.87 -17.33 -10.20
C PRO A 82 -17.72 -16.94 -9.01
N ALA A 83 -18.35 -15.77 -9.05
CA ALA A 83 -19.14 -15.25 -7.92
C ALA A 83 -20.15 -16.26 -7.37
N GLU A 84 -20.51 -17.24 -8.18
CA GLU A 84 -21.37 -18.39 -7.85
C GLU A 84 -20.72 -19.41 -6.89
N HIS A 85 -19.39 -19.56 -6.89
CA HIS A 85 -18.69 -20.47 -5.98
C HIS A 85 -18.20 -19.78 -4.69
N LEU A 86 -18.33 -18.47 -4.60
CA LEU A 86 -18.19 -17.71 -3.35
C LEU A 86 -19.47 -17.78 -2.48
N LYS A 87 -20.24 -18.85 -2.66
CA LYS A 87 -21.29 -19.18 -1.70
C LYS A 87 -20.62 -19.55 -0.39
N GLU A 88 -20.49 -18.46 0.44
CA GLU A 88 -20.28 -18.59 1.87
C GLU A 88 -18.91 -19.17 2.31
N PRO A 89 -18.25 -18.64 3.28
CA PRO A 89 -18.74 -18.01 4.51
C PRO A 89 -18.59 -16.48 4.57
N LEU A 90 -18.19 -15.81 3.50
CA LEU A 90 -17.75 -14.41 3.53
C LEU A 90 -18.70 -13.41 2.83
N ALA A 91 -19.89 -13.85 2.41
CA ALA A 91 -20.90 -12.99 1.78
C ALA A 91 -21.32 -11.83 2.71
N TYR A 92 -21.37 -12.07 4.01
CA TYR A 92 -21.68 -11.04 5.00
C TYR A 92 -20.60 -9.98 5.08
N MET A 93 -19.32 -10.32 4.84
CA MET A 93 -18.25 -9.33 4.79
C MET A 93 -18.38 -8.41 3.58
N ARG A 94 -18.77 -8.94 2.43
CA ARG A 94 -19.06 -8.12 1.24
C ARG A 94 -20.22 -7.18 1.47
N LYS A 95 -21.28 -7.70 2.13
CA LYS A 95 -22.42 -6.86 2.50
C LYS A 95 -22.02 -5.77 3.49
N ALA A 96 -21.18 -6.09 4.46
CA ALA A 96 -20.64 -5.12 5.40
C ALA A 96 -19.76 -4.08 4.71
N GLN A 97 -18.89 -4.49 3.79
CA GLN A 97 -18.08 -3.60 2.99
C GLN A 97 -18.95 -2.65 2.17
N ALA A 98 -19.89 -3.16 1.39
CA ALA A 98 -20.79 -2.35 0.59
C ALA A 98 -21.61 -1.37 1.45
N SER A 99 -22.07 -1.81 2.61
CA SER A 99 -22.77 -0.96 3.58
C SER A 99 -21.89 0.14 4.14
N TRP A 100 -20.62 -0.18 4.44
CA TRP A 100 -19.62 0.77 4.91
C TRP A 100 -19.29 1.83 3.85
N GLU A 101 -19.00 1.41 2.64
CA GLU A 101 -18.75 2.29 1.50
C GLU A 101 -19.95 3.23 1.24
N LYS A 102 -21.17 2.69 1.26
CA LYS A 102 -22.39 3.49 1.13
C LYS A 102 -22.53 4.52 2.25
N ARG A 103 -22.16 4.15 3.48
CA ARG A 103 -22.18 5.07 4.63
C ARG A 103 -21.17 6.20 4.46
N ILE A 104 -19.96 5.89 3.98
CA ILE A 104 -18.92 6.89 3.68
C ILE A 104 -19.41 7.86 2.61
N LEU A 105 -19.93 7.37 1.49
CA LEU A 105 -20.47 8.20 0.42
C LEU A 105 -21.64 9.06 0.87
N LYS A 106 -22.54 8.50 1.71
CA LYS A 106 -23.63 9.28 2.30
C LYS A 106 -23.10 10.41 3.17
N SER A 107 -22.08 10.15 3.99
CA SER A 107 -21.45 11.19 4.84
C SER A 107 -20.82 12.28 3.99
N LEU A 108 -20.18 11.94 2.88
CA LEU A 108 -19.59 12.90 1.94
C LEU A 108 -20.67 13.76 1.26
N ASN A 109 -21.75 13.15 0.80
CA ASN A 109 -22.88 13.86 0.19
C ASN A 109 -23.59 14.77 1.20
N SER A 110 -23.76 14.33 2.45
CA SER A 110 -24.29 15.17 3.52
C SER A 110 -23.41 16.40 3.76
N MET A 111 -22.08 16.21 3.80
CA MET A 111 -21.15 17.33 3.95
C MET A 111 -21.25 18.32 2.79
N SER A 112 -21.34 17.83 1.55
CA SER A 112 -21.54 18.67 0.37
C SER A 112 -22.80 19.52 0.50
N ALA A 113 -23.92 18.92 0.92
CA ALA A 113 -25.18 19.62 1.10
C ALA A 113 -25.15 20.61 2.29
N GLU A 114 -24.58 20.22 3.43
CA GLU A 114 -24.48 21.04 4.64
C GLU A 114 -23.60 22.30 4.43
N LEU A 115 -22.54 22.17 3.64
CA LEU A 115 -21.60 23.26 3.36
C LEU A 115 -21.92 24.03 2.09
N GLU A 116 -22.91 23.58 1.31
CA GLU A 116 -23.24 24.14 -0.02
C GLU A 116 -22.03 24.14 -0.98
N VAL A 117 -21.11 23.19 -0.79
CA VAL A 117 -19.93 23.01 -1.64
C VAL A 117 -20.17 21.83 -2.57
N PRO A 118 -20.09 22.02 -3.90
CA PRO A 118 -20.28 20.91 -4.82
C PRO A 118 -19.18 19.84 -4.65
N LEU A 119 -19.54 18.59 -4.89
CA LEU A 119 -18.56 17.48 -4.84
C LEU A 119 -17.40 17.69 -5.81
N ALA A 120 -17.68 18.25 -6.99
CA ALA A 120 -16.70 18.63 -7.99
C ALA A 120 -17.16 19.86 -8.77
N ARG A 121 -16.20 20.73 -9.11
CA ARG A 121 -16.43 21.86 -10.02
C ARG A 121 -15.19 22.09 -10.88
N MET A 122 -15.37 22.75 -12.02
CA MET A 122 -14.26 23.25 -12.80
C MET A 122 -13.82 24.61 -12.24
N ARG A 123 -12.51 24.79 -12.04
CA ARG A 123 -11.96 26.08 -11.64
C ARG A 123 -12.02 27.07 -12.80
N SER A 124 -12.28 28.32 -12.48
CA SER A 124 -12.15 29.42 -13.44
C SER A 124 -10.70 29.59 -13.90
N ALA A 125 -10.47 30.23 -15.04
CA ALA A 125 -9.12 30.45 -15.55
C ALA A 125 -8.22 31.23 -14.57
N ALA A 126 -8.81 32.15 -13.78
CA ALA A 126 -8.09 32.89 -12.74
C ALA A 126 -7.63 31.97 -11.59
N GLU A 127 -8.53 31.13 -11.07
CA GLU A 127 -8.20 30.16 -10.02
C GLU A 127 -7.17 29.12 -10.49
N GLN A 128 -7.26 28.68 -11.77
CA GLN A 128 -6.28 27.75 -12.34
C GLN A 128 -4.89 28.37 -12.40
N LYS A 129 -4.80 29.64 -12.81
CA LYS A 129 -3.54 30.37 -12.86
C LYS A 129 -2.98 30.57 -11.46
N GLU A 130 -3.79 31.03 -10.52
CA GLU A 130 -3.37 31.22 -9.11
C GLU A 130 -2.83 29.94 -8.51
N LEU A 131 -3.53 28.81 -8.64
CA LEU A 131 -3.08 27.51 -8.11
C LEU A 131 -1.81 27.03 -8.81
N SER A 132 -1.67 27.27 -10.13
CA SER A 132 -0.46 26.93 -10.87
C SER A 132 0.74 27.73 -10.38
N ASP A 133 0.58 29.03 -10.14
CA ASP A 133 1.64 29.93 -9.67
C ASP A 133 2.08 29.58 -8.23
N LYS A 134 1.11 29.14 -7.39
CA LYS A 134 1.34 28.76 -5.99
C LYS A 134 1.63 27.25 -5.78
N TRP A 135 1.80 26.47 -6.83
CA TRP A 135 1.92 25.01 -6.70
C TRP A 135 3.01 24.55 -5.72
N ASN A 136 4.10 25.23 -5.64
CA ASN A 136 5.21 24.89 -4.75
C ASN A 136 5.10 25.52 -3.34
N GLU A 137 4.07 26.31 -3.11
CA GLU A 137 3.81 27.04 -1.86
C GLU A 137 2.35 26.86 -1.42
N ILE A 138 1.76 25.72 -1.74
CA ILE A 138 0.32 25.44 -1.58
C ILE A 138 -0.10 25.41 -0.10
N GLY A 139 0.84 25.11 0.80
CA GLY A 139 0.65 25.07 2.24
C GLY A 139 0.70 26.43 2.92
N THR A 140 1.09 27.50 2.22
CA THR A 140 1.24 28.84 2.83
C THR A 140 -0.08 29.57 3.08
N ASP A 141 -1.15 29.19 2.41
CA ASP A 141 -2.46 29.82 2.57
C ASP A 141 -3.19 29.28 3.82
N GLU A 142 -3.63 30.18 4.70
CA GLU A 142 -4.52 29.84 5.82
C GLU A 142 -5.97 29.71 5.33
N ALA A 143 -6.30 28.58 4.75
CA ALA A 143 -7.68 28.28 4.40
C ALA A 143 -8.52 28.01 5.66
N ASP A 144 -9.73 28.59 5.75
CA ASP A 144 -10.68 28.23 6.81
C ASP A 144 -11.22 26.82 6.60
N LEU A 145 -10.60 25.84 7.25
CA LEU A 145 -10.96 24.44 7.20
C LEU A 145 -11.80 24.00 8.42
N THR A 146 -12.24 24.94 9.28
CA THR A 146 -13.01 24.63 10.49
C THR A 146 -14.35 23.99 10.17
N ARG A 147 -14.97 24.38 9.07
CA ARG A 147 -16.25 23.84 8.58
C ARG A 147 -16.18 22.41 8.04
N PHE A 148 -14.99 21.94 7.65
CA PHE A 148 -14.79 20.59 7.13
C PHE A 148 -14.50 19.63 8.29
N ARG A 149 -15.11 18.46 8.25
CA ARG A 149 -14.89 17.37 9.21
C ARG A 149 -14.29 16.16 8.48
N PRO A 150 -13.53 15.28 9.16
CA PRO A 150 -13.18 14.01 8.59
C PRO A 150 -14.43 13.20 8.24
N ILE A 151 -14.40 12.44 7.14
CA ILE A 151 -15.50 11.55 6.76
C ILE A 151 -15.57 10.38 7.72
N TYR A 152 -14.41 9.82 8.10
CA TYR A 152 -14.28 8.83 9.15
C TYR A 152 -12.87 8.84 9.76
N ALA A 153 -12.76 8.25 10.95
CA ALA A 153 -11.50 8.01 11.63
C ALA A 153 -11.29 6.50 11.85
N PRO A 154 -10.07 6.03 12.16
CA PRO A 154 -9.80 4.62 12.47
C PRO A 154 -10.76 4.01 13.51
N LYS A 155 -11.17 4.77 14.53
CA LYS A 155 -12.14 4.33 15.54
C LYS A 155 -13.51 3.97 14.94
N ASP A 156 -13.99 4.77 13.98
CA ASP A 156 -15.29 4.55 13.34
C ASP A 156 -15.26 3.29 12.48
N PHE A 157 -14.13 3.04 11.83
CA PHE A 157 -13.88 1.83 11.07
C PHE A 157 -13.81 0.60 11.99
N LEU A 158 -13.10 0.69 13.12
CA LEU A 158 -13.04 -0.38 14.10
C LEU A 158 -14.44 -0.77 14.63
N GLU A 159 -15.32 0.20 14.91
CA GLU A 159 -16.69 -0.10 15.36
C GLU A 159 -17.47 -0.92 14.33
N VAL A 160 -17.27 -0.66 13.03
CA VAL A 160 -17.86 -1.49 11.98
C VAL A 160 -17.27 -2.90 11.99
N LEU A 161 -15.96 -3.04 12.15
CA LEU A 161 -15.31 -4.36 12.23
C LEU A 161 -15.76 -5.16 13.46
N ILE A 162 -15.93 -4.51 14.61
CA ILE A 162 -16.45 -5.16 15.82
C ILE A 162 -17.87 -5.68 15.62
N SER A 163 -18.66 -4.96 14.83
CA SER A 163 -20.04 -5.39 14.52
C SER A 163 -20.13 -6.54 13.52
N LEU A 164 -19.00 -6.89 12.87
CA LEU A 164 -18.95 -8.04 11.95
C LEU A 164 -19.08 -9.34 12.72
N ARG A 165 -20.24 -9.96 12.62
CA ARG A 165 -20.52 -11.28 13.16
C ARG A 165 -20.95 -12.20 12.03
N ASN A 166 -20.49 -13.43 12.08
CA ASN A 166 -21.02 -14.43 11.17
C ASN A 166 -22.49 -14.74 11.58
N PRO A 167 -23.49 -14.42 10.76
CA PRO A 167 -24.90 -14.68 11.11
C PRO A 167 -25.21 -16.19 11.21
N ASN A 168 -24.37 -17.04 10.63
CA ASN A 168 -24.50 -18.49 10.64
C ASN A 168 -23.66 -19.16 11.74
N HIS A 169 -22.99 -18.36 12.59
CA HIS A 169 -22.26 -18.92 13.72
C HIS A 169 -23.24 -19.31 14.81
N ASP A 170 -23.50 -20.59 14.89
CA ASP A 170 -24.37 -21.16 15.92
C ASP A 170 -23.64 -21.10 17.27
N SER A 171 -24.15 -20.27 18.16
CA SER A 171 -23.64 -20.11 19.52
C SER A 171 -23.98 -21.32 20.43
N SER A 172 -24.69 -22.32 19.88
CA SER A 172 -25.13 -23.49 20.61
C SER A 172 -24.13 -24.63 20.73
N GLU A 173 -23.10 -24.66 19.87
CA GLU A 173 -21.98 -25.57 20.12
C GLU A 173 -21.16 -24.99 21.28
N GLY A 174 -21.10 -25.74 22.39
CA GLY A 174 -20.40 -25.46 23.63
C GLY A 174 -18.90 -25.24 23.46
N VAL A 175 -18.59 -24.37 22.57
CA VAL A 175 -17.25 -23.86 22.25
C VAL A 175 -16.76 -23.16 23.48
N ASN A 176 -15.72 -23.73 24.06
CA ASN A 176 -14.91 -23.13 25.10
C ASN A 176 -15.04 -21.61 25.10
N ALA A 177 -15.45 -21.05 26.22
CA ALA A 177 -15.53 -19.59 26.45
C ALA A 177 -14.27 -18.82 26.03
N ARG A 178 -13.19 -19.52 25.68
CA ARG A 178 -11.93 -19.03 25.13
C ARG A 178 -12.01 -18.58 23.67
N SER A 179 -12.95 -19.11 22.86
CA SER A 179 -13.06 -18.73 21.44
C SER A 179 -13.95 -17.51 21.18
N GLN A 180 -14.71 -17.08 22.18
CA GLN A 180 -15.55 -15.85 22.11
C GLN A 180 -14.79 -14.56 22.40
N TRP A 181 -13.48 -14.57 22.26
CA TRP A 181 -12.60 -13.57 22.85
C TRP A 181 -12.09 -12.60 21.86
N GLY A 182 -12.23 -12.44 20.74
CA GLY A 182 -11.81 -11.37 19.89
C GLY A 182 -12.88 -10.29 19.78
N LEU A 183 -12.49 -9.07 19.57
CA LEU A 183 -13.40 -8.00 19.18
C LEU A 183 -14.05 -8.30 17.82
N ILE A 184 -13.32 -8.99 16.95
CA ILE A 184 -13.75 -9.36 15.61
C ILE A 184 -14.01 -10.87 15.58
N GLN A 185 -15.25 -11.26 15.40
CA GLN A 185 -15.66 -12.67 15.35
C GLN A 185 -15.89 -13.11 13.90
N VAL A 186 -14.80 -13.30 13.17
CA VAL A 186 -14.84 -13.71 11.77
C VAL A 186 -14.07 -15.02 11.61
N PRO A 187 -14.64 -16.04 10.95
CA PRO A 187 -13.97 -17.31 10.72
C PRO A 187 -12.93 -17.19 9.60
N LEU A 188 -11.89 -16.37 9.80
CA LEU A 188 -10.77 -16.31 8.89
C LEU A 188 -9.72 -17.33 9.27
N ASN A 189 -9.20 -18.04 8.28
CA ASN A 189 -8.03 -18.88 8.45
C ASN A 189 -6.78 -18.00 8.42
N VAL A 190 -6.30 -17.61 9.60
CA VAL A 190 -5.04 -16.87 9.76
C VAL A 190 -3.89 -17.83 10.04
N ARG A 191 -2.67 -17.46 9.63
CA ARG A 191 -1.48 -18.27 9.87
C ARG A 191 -1.28 -18.53 11.37
N GLY A 192 -0.95 -19.77 11.68
CA GLY A 192 -0.58 -20.17 13.04
C GLY A 192 0.83 -19.63 13.42
N ILE A 193 1.11 -19.53 14.73
CA ILE A 193 2.39 -19.04 15.23
C ILE A 193 3.60 -19.82 14.68
N PRO A 194 3.58 -21.17 14.58
CA PRO A 194 4.68 -21.92 13.97
C PRO A 194 4.92 -21.57 12.51
N GLU A 195 3.86 -21.26 11.78
CA GLU A 195 3.92 -20.86 10.37
C GLU A 195 4.46 -19.43 10.22
N LEU A 196 4.01 -18.50 11.07
CA LEU A 196 4.57 -17.15 11.15
C LEU A 196 6.06 -17.17 11.50
N ARG A 197 6.47 -17.96 12.48
CA ARG A 197 7.90 -18.13 12.86
C ARG A 197 8.73 -18.63 11.68
N ARG A 198 8.22 -19.56 10.90
CA ARG A 198 8.92 -20.04 9.69
C ARG A 198 9.00 -18.97 8.61
N ALA A 199 7.90 -18.23 8.38
CA ALA A 199 7.85 -17.17 7.38
C ALA A 199 8.82 -16.02 7.71
N PHE A 200 9.02 -15.72 8.99
CA PHE A 200 9.87 -14.62 9.49
C PHE A 200 11.12 -15.12 10.25
N SER A 201 11.60 -16.33 9.95
CA SER A 201 12.77 -16.94 10.63
C SER A 201 14.07 -16.14 10.43
N GLU A 202 14.14 -15.34 9.37
CA GLU A 202 15.29 -14.49 9.06
C GLU A 202 15.32 -13.19 9.88
N LEU A 203 14.23 -12.84 10.58
CA LEU A 203 14.23 -11.73 11.52
C LEU A 203 15.08 -12.09 12.73
N LYS A 204 16.33 -11.66 12.73
CA LYS A 204 17.19 -11.72 13.90
C LYS A 204 16.70 -10.65 14.87
N LEU A 205 16.16 -11.10 16.01
CA LEU A 205 15.85 -10.25 17.15
C LEU A 205 17.18 -9.85 17.83
N THR A 206 17.91 -8.94 17.22
CA THR A 206 19.00 -8.27 17.95
C THR A 206 18.37 -7.19 18.80
N THR A 207 18.68 -7.21 20.08
CA THR A 207 18.35 -6.15 21.02
C THR A 207 18.71 -4.82 20.40
N GLY A 208 17.98 -3.90 20.14
CA GLY A 208 18.26 -2.61 19.48
C GLY A 208 17.62 -2.41 18.11
N GLN A 209 17.03 -3.44 17.49
CA GLN A 209 16.41 -3.27 16.17
C GLN A 209 14.87 -3.17 16.18
N LEU A 210 14.19 -3.47 17.28
CA LEU A 210 12.74 -3.67 17.29
C LEU A 210 11.99 -3.09 18.51
N GLY A 211 12.66 -2.42 19.45
CA GLY A 211 12.03 -1.90 20.67
C GLY A 211 11.80 -0.39 20.62
N ILE A 212 10.66 0.05 21.10
CA ILE A 212 10.37 1.48 21.35
C ILE A 212 11.34 2.04 22.43
N GLU A 213 11.85 1.17 23.29
CA GLU A 213 12.76 1.52 24.39
C GLU A 213 14.21 1.74 23.96
N ASP A 214 14.56 1.35 22.73
CA ASP A 214 15.94 1.33 22.24
C ASP A 214 16.39 2.63 21.56
N HIS A 215 15.61 3.69 21.63
CA HIS A 215 15.96 5.00 21.06
C HIS A 215 17.32 5.54 21.47
N ALA A 216 17.71 5.30 22.74
CA ALA A 216 18.97 5.79 23.28
C ALA A 216 20.18 4.94 22.86
N HIS A 217 19.96 3.78 22.25
CA HIS A 217 20.99 2.78 21.96
C HIS A 217 21.14 2.42 20.49
N ILE A 218 20.36 3.03 19.58
CA ILE A 218 20.54 2.84 18.14
C ILE A 218 21.83 3.58 17.74
N HIS A 219 22.91 2.83 17.63
CA HIS A 219 24.17 3.34 17.15
C HIS A 219 24.03 3.82 15.69
N PRO A 220 24.66 4.94 15.29
CA PRO A 220 24.67 5.37 13.88
C PRO A 220 25.23 4.32 12.93
N ASP A 221 26.03 3.37 13.44
CA ASP A 221 26.59 2.23 12.71
C ASP A 221 25.79 0.96 12.92
N LEU A 222 24.46 1.02 12.79
CA LEU A 222 23.55 -0.13 12.97
C LEU A 222 23.90 -1.32 12.07
N PHE A 223 24.56 -1.05 10.96
CA PHE A 223 24.90 -2.04 9.95
C PHE A 223 26.41 -2.18 9.80
N GLU A 224 26.88 -3.42 9.81
CA GLU A 224 28.27 -3.74 9.54
C GLU A 224 28.68 -3.22 8.12
N SER A 225 29.96 -2.83 7.98
CA SER A 225 30.48 -2.29 6.72
C SER A 225 30.25 -3.23 5.54
N ASP A 226 30.36 -4.54 5.74
CA ASP A 226 30.16 -5.57 4.71
C ASP A 226 28.71 -5.60 4.23
N TYR A 227 27.76 -5.43 5.15
CA TYR A 227 26.35 -5.36 4.82
C TYR A 227 26.03 -4.13 3.95
N VAL A 228 26.62 -2.99 4.27
CA VAL A 228 26.51 -1.76 3.46
C VAL A 228 27.11 -1.97 2.05
N GLN A 229 28.25 -2.66 1.95
CA GLN A 229 28.86 -2.95 0.63
C GLN A 229 27.98 -3.88 -0.22
N ILE A 230 27.38 -4.89 0.39
CA ILE A 230 26.41 -5.76 -0.31
C ILE A 230 25.22 -4.91 -0.82
N GLY A 231 24.69 -4.02 -0.01
CA GLY A 231 23.59 -3.12 -0.42
C GLY A 231 23.97 -2.21 -1.58
N LYS A 232 25.16 -1.63 -1.57
CA LYS A 232 25.69 -0.81 -2.69
C LYS A 232 25.79 -1.63 -3.97
N LYS A 233 26.25 -2.89 -3.88
CA LYS A 233 26.33 -3.79 -5.04
C LYS A 233 24.95 -4.09 -5.60
N VAL A 234 23.96 -4.40 -4.74
CA VAL A 234 22.56 -4.64 -5.15
C VAL A 234 21.97 -3.44 -5.89
N VAL A 235 22.21 -2.22 -5.37
CA VAL A 235 21.76 -0.98 -6.03
C VAL A 235 22.46 -0.80 -7.38
N LEU A 236 23.76 -1.02 -7.45
CA LEU A 236 24.55 -0.89 -8.69
C LEU A 236 24.07 -1.88 -9.76
N GLU A 237 23.80 -3.12 -9.38
CA GLU A 237 23.31 -4.16 -10.28
C GLU A 237 21.84 -3.99 -10.66
N GLN A 238 21.12 -3.08 -10.05
CA GLN A 238 19.69 -2.83 -10.28
C GLN A 238 18.85 -4.11 -10.14
N ASP A 239 19.14 -4.94 -9.13
CA ASP A 239 18.50 -6.23 -8.90
C ASP A 239 17.34 -6.08 -7.91
N SER A 240 16.10 -6.06 -8.41
CA SER A 240 14.89 -5.88 -7.60
C SER A 240 14.65 -7.03 -6.62
N ALA A 241 14.94 -8.27 -7.01
CA ALA A 241 14.74 -9.43 -6.15
C ALA A 241 15.78 -9.47 -5.03
N ALA A 242 17.05 -9.17 -5.34
CA ALA A 242 18.09 -9.03 -4.33
C ALA A 242 17.81 -7.85 -3.38
N ALA A 243 17.31 -6.72 -3.88
CA ALA A 243 16.90 -5.59 -3.06
C ALA A 243 15.79 -5.97 -2.08
N GLN A 244 14.80 -6.73 -2.53
CA GLN A 244 13.73 -7.23 -1.66
C GLN A 244 14.28 -8.14 -0.56
N GLN A 245 15.12 -9.11 -0.91
CA GLN A 245 15.71 -10.01 0.07
C GLN A 245 16.62 -9.26 1.06
N TYR A 246 17.42 -8.31 0.56
CA TYR A 246 18.27 -7.46 1.38
C TYR A 246 17.47 -6.66 2.41
N SER A 247 16.33 -6.10 2.01
CA SER A 247 15.48 -5.27 2.88
C SER A 247 14.83 -6.02 4.04
N ARG A 248 14.85 -7.35 4.05
CA ARG A 248 14.33 -8.17 5.17
C ARG A 248 15.07 -7.90 6.48
N GLN A 249 16.34 -7.58 6.44
CA GLN A 249 17.14 -7.24 7.63
C GLN A 249 17.09 -5.75 7.96
N GLY A 250 16.53 -4.93 7.08
CA GLY A 250 16.48 -3.48 7.17
C GLY A 250 17.48 -2.83 6.22
N CYS A 251 17.22 -1.60 5.82
CA CYS A 251 18.04 -0.85 4.87
C CYS A 251 18.88 0.20 5.58
N PRO A 252 20.18 0.33 5.25
CA PRO A 252 20.97 1.49 5.67
C PRO A 252 20.37 2.79 5.14
N THR A 253 20.41 3.85 5.93
CA THR A 253 19.77 5.13 5.63
C THR A 253 20.14 5.67 4.24
N GLY A 254 21.41 5.61 3.87
CA GLY A 254 21.89 6.11 2.58
C GLY A 254 21.53 5.26 1.34
N LEU A 255 20.98 4.05 1.53
CA LEU A 255 20.62 3.14 0.45
C LEU A 255 19.12 2.86 0.38
N ARG A 256 18.37 3.18 1.44
CA ARG A 256 16.95 2.84 1.57
C ARG A 256 16.11 3.34 0.42
N ALA A 257 16.27 4.61 0.05
CA ALA A 257 15.49 5.22 -1.03
C ALA A 257 15.67 4.48 -2.38
N ASP A 258 16.89 4.10 -2.71
CA ASP A 258 17.19 3.41 -3.97
C ASP A 258 16.72 1.95 -3.93
N LEU A 259 16.91 1.26 -2.79
CA LEU A 259 16.41 -0.10 -2.61
C LEU A 259 14.89 -0.17 -2.72
N TRP A 260 14.16 0.74 -2.08
CA TRP A 260 12.70 0.80 -2.18
C TRP A 260 12.23 1.10 -3.61
N THR A 261 12.91 2.01 -4.29
CA THR A 261 12.64 2.32 -5.69
C THR A 261 12.78 1.08 -6.60
N LEU A 262 13.78 0.24 -6.34
CA LEU A 262 13.97 -1.02 -7.06
C LEU A 262 12.88 -2.04 -6.75
N ILE A 263 12.55 -2.24 -5.47
CA ILE A 263 11.52 -3.20 -5.04
C ILE A 263 10.14 -2.80 -5.59
N LEU A 264 9.81 -1.51 -5.50
CA LEU A 264 8.53 -0.98 -5.95
C LEU A 264 8.46 -0.73 -7.46
N ASN A 265 9.61 -0.84 -8.14
CA ASN A 265 9.73 -0.51 -9.56
C ASN A 265 9.30 0.93 -9.90
N SER A 266 9.66 1.86 -9.03
CA SER A 266 9.36 3.29 -9.14
C SER A 266 10.60 4.06 -9.61
N THR A 267 11.18 3.67 -10.76
CA THR A 267 12.49 4.12 -11.24
C THR A 267 12.46 5.49 -11.95
N ASN A 268 11.41 6.27 -11.75
CA ASN A 268 11.25 7.62 -12.32
C ASN A 268 11.51 7.68 -13.84
N GLN A 269 10.80 6.83 -14.58
CA GLN A 269 10.86 6.82 -16.03
C GLN A 269 10.19 8.10 -16.59
N PRO A 270 10.55 8.54 -17.82
CA PRO A 270 9.89 9.69 -18.45
C PRO A 270 8.36 9.58 -18.51
N GLN A 271 7.83 8.37 -18.58
CA GLN A 271 6.40 8.10 -18.55
C GLN A 271 5.76 8.42 -17.19
N ASP A 272 6.49 8.18 -16.10
CA ASP A 272 6.02 8.49 -14.73
C ASP A 272 5.93 10.01 -14.54
N VAL A 273 6.91 10.74 -15.05
CA VAL A 273 6.92 12.21 -15.02
C VAL A 273 5.76 12.77 -15.83
N MET A 274 5.54 12.27 -17.04
CA MET A 274 4.41 12.69 -17.88
C MET A 274 3.07 12.44 -17.19
N ARG A 275 2.94 11.27 -16.56
CA ARG A 275 1.73 10.92 -15.81
C ARG A 275 1.51 11.84 -14.61
N TYR A 276 2.55 12.12 -13.84
CA TYR A 276 2.46 13.04 -12.71
C TYR A 276 2.03 14.44 -13.16
N GLU A 277 2.59 14.98 -14.24
CA GLU A 277 2.17 16.26 -14.81
C GLU A 277 0.73 16.27 -15.32
N GLN A 278 0.24 15.15 -15.86
CA GLN A 278 -1.17 15.01 -16.23
C GLN A 278 -2.10 15.04 -14.99
N LEU A 279 -1.70 14.38 -13.90
CA LEU A 279 -2.46 14.40 -12.65
C LEU A 279 -2.46 15.80 -12.03
N LYS A 280 -1.34 16.49 -12.03
CA LYS A 280 -1.21 17.90 -11.62
C LYS A 280 -2.13 18.81 -12.43
N ALA A 281 -2.13 18.66 -13.75
CA ALA A 281 -3.04 19.41 -14.62
C ALA A 281 -4.51 19.12 -14.25
N GLY A 282 -4.85 17.89 -13.92
CA GLY A 282 -6.17 17.50 -13.41
C GLY A 282 -6.53 18.18 -12.09
N VAL A 283 -5.56 18.33 -11.18
CA VAL A 283 -5.74 19.06 -9.91
C VAL A 283 -5.98 20.54 -10.19
N ILE A 284 -5.18 21.16 -11.06
CA ILE A 284 -5.32 22.59 -11.40
C ILE A 284 -6.69 22.86 -12.05
N LYS A 285 -7.14 21.98 -12.95
CA LYS A 285 -8.37 22.16 -13.70
C LYS A 285 -9.63 21.95 -12.84
N HIS A 286 -9.65 20.96 -11.97
CA HIS A 286 -10.85 20.57 -11.22
C HIS A 286 -10.65 20.75 -9.72
N ASP A 287 -11.67 21.31 -9.07
CA ASP A 287 -11.78 21.43 -7.63
C ASP A 287 -12.72 20.34 -7.11
N LEU A 288 -12.24 19.54 -6.17
CA LEU A 288 -12.99 18.44 -5.58
C LEU A 288 -13.20 18.69 -4.08
N LEU A 289 -14.37 18.33 -3.55
CA LEU A 289 -14.59 18.39 -2.10
C LEU A 289 -13.55 17.56 -1.32
N VAL A 290 -13.08 16.46 -1.92
CA VAL A 290 -11.98 15.63 -1.37
C VAL A 290 -10.70 16.44 -1.15
N ASP A 291 -10.43 17.46 -1.94
CA ASP A 291 -9.25 18.31 -1.78
C ASP A 291 -9.27 19.02 -0.42
N ASN A 292 -10.43 19.54 -0.03
CA ASN A 292 -10.59 20.18 1.28
C ASN A 292 -10.40 19.20 2.45
N LEU A 293 -10.77 17.91 2.25
CA LEU A 293 -10.49 16.86 3.24
C LEU A 293 -9.01 16.56 3.34
N ILE A 294 -8.31 16.54 2.19
CA ILE A 294 -6.86 16.38 2.13
C ILE A 294 -6.18 17.58 2.80
N TYR A 295 -6.57 18.81 2.45
CA TYR A 295 -6.04 20.03 3.08
C TYR A 295 -6.18 19.96 4.60
N LYS A 296 -7.37 19.60 5.11
CA LYS A 296 -7.58 19.47 6.54
C LYS A 296 -6.73 18.39 7.18
N ASP A 297 -6.61 17.24 6.55
CA ASP A 297 -5.81 16.12 7.09
C ASP A 297 -4.31 16.45 7.13
N VAL A 298 -3.80 17.08 6.07
CA VAL A 298 -2.40 17.53 6.00
C VAL A 298 -2.12 18.61 7.04
N LYS A 299 -3.00 19.64 7.17
CA LYS A 299 -2.86 20.66 8.22
C LYS A 299 -2.82 20.05 9.62
N LEU A 300 -3.69 19.09 9.90
CA LEU A 300 -3.70 18.38 11.18
C LEU A 300 -2.42 17.58 11.41
N THR A 301 -1.88 16.95 10.36
CA THR A 301 -0.61 16.23 10.44
C THR A 301 0.55 17.17 10.67
N ALA A 302 0.65 18.24 9.89
CA ALA A 302 1.72 19.24 10.01
C ALA A 302 1.66 20.01 11.35
N SER A 303 0.46 20.26 11.91
CA SER A 303 0.30 20.97 13.17
C SER A 303 0.53 20.13 14.43
N ASN A 304 0.34 18.80 14.32
CA ASN A 304 0.44 17.90 15.48
C ASN A 304 1.77 17.16 15.56
N ASP A 305 2.62 17.27 14.55
CA ASP A 305 3.88 16.56 14.50
C ASP A 305 5.01 17.49 14.04
N ASP A 306 5.89 17.83 14.98
CA ASP A 306 7.04 18.74 14.75
C ASP A 306 8.02 18.22 13.68
N TYR A 307 7.92 16.93 13.31
CA TYR A 307 8.78 16.33 12.27
C TYR A 307 8.26 16.54 10.86
N TYR A 308 6.95 16.77 10.66
CA TYR A 308 6.34 16.76 9.33
C TYR A 308 5.91 18.14 8.80
N PHE A 309 5.94 19.20 9.63
CA PHE A 309 5.49 20.53 9.20
C PHE A 309 6.26 21.07 7.99
N VAL A 310 7.55 20.74 7.87
CA VAL A 310 8.40 21.17 6.75
C VAL A 310 8.05 20.53 5.42
N PHE A 311 7.22 19.47 5.42
CA PHE A 311 6.85 18.73 4.23
C PHE A 311 5.41 19.03 3.77
N GLU A 312 4.78 20.02 4.34
CA GLU A 312 3.36 20.32 4.10
C GLU A 312 3.04 20.44 2.60
N ASP A 313 3.84 21.19 1.85
CA ASP A 313 3.65 21.37 0.40
C ASP A 313 3.76 20.05 -0.39
N PHE A 314 4.73 19.21 -0.05
CA PHE A 314 4.90 17.89 -0.65
C PHE A 314 3.71 16.97 -0.39
N LEU A 315 3.18 17.01 0.83
CA LEU A 315 1.99 16.23 1.20
C LEU A 315 0.78 16.62 0.36
N TYR A 316 0.55 17.93 0.18
CA TYR A 316 -0.51 18.41 -0.69
C TYR A 316 -0.32 17.96 -2.14
N GLN A 317 0.84 18.20 -2.71
CA GLN A 317 1.15 17.88 -4.09
C GLN A 317 0.91 16.39 -4.39
N VAL A 318 1.40 15.52 -3.53
CA VAL A 318 1.28 14.06 -3.69
C VAL A 318 -0.17 13.60 -3.52
N LEU A 319 -0.85 14.02 -2.46
CA LEU A 319 -2.20 13.54 -2.15
C LEU A 319 -3.27 14.09 -3.08
N LEU A 320 -3.13 15.35 -3.52
CA LEU A 320 -4.02 15.93 -4.53
C LEU A 320 -3.86 15.23 -5.88
N CYS A 321 -2.62 14.96 -6.33
CA CYS A 321 -2.38 14.17 -7.55
C CYS A 321 -2.93 12.75 -7.40
N PHE A 322 -2.74 12.11 -6.24
CA PHE A 322 -3.25 10.77 -5.97
C PHE A 322 -4.78 10.70 -6.09
N SER A 323 -5.50 11.71 -5.64
CA SER A 323 -6.96 11.75 -5.72
C SER A 323 -7.49 11.74 -7.16
N ARG A 324 -6.68 12.13 -8.15
CA ARG A 324 -7.00 12.15 -9.60
C ARG A 324 -6.58 10.87 -10.32
N ASP A 325 -5.83 9.98 -9.69
CA ASP A 325 -5.29 8.80 -10.35
C ASP A 325 -6.33 7.69 -10.52
N THR A 326 -7.08 7.75 -11.63
CA THR A 326 -8.13 6.78 -11.95
C THR A 326 -7.61 5.35 -12.10
N THR A 327 -6.32 5.15 -12.40
CA THR A 327 -5.76 3.81 -12.57
C THR A 327 -5.60 3.06 -11.24
N VAL A 328 -5.65 3.78 -10.12
CA VAL A 328 -5.72 3.18 -8.78
C VAL A 328 -6.99 2.33 -8.63
N LEU A 329 -8.11 2.74 -9.22
CA LEU A 329 -9.36 1.97 -9.23
C LEU A 329 -9.20 0.56 -9.81
N ASP A 330 -8.34 0.38 -10.81
CA ASP A 330 -8.16 -0.92 -11.46
C ASP A 330 -7.62 -1.97 -10.50
N HIS A 331 -6.88 -1.54 -9.48
CA HIS A 331 -6.36 -2.41 -8.44
C HIS A 331 -7.44 -2.82 -7.40
N PHE A 332 -8.49 -2.02 -7.23
CA PHE A 332 -9.56 -2.31 -6.26
C PHE A 332 -10.66 -3.21 -6.82
N LYS A 333 -10.85 -3.25 -8.14
CA LYS A 333 -11.89 -4.06 -8.80
C LYS A 333 -11.84 -5.55 -8.42
N TYR A 334 -10.66 -6.04 -8.06
CA TYR A 334 -10.44 -7.45 -7.71
C TYR A 334 -10.50 -7.72 -6.20
N ASN A 335 -10.32 -6.70 -5.37
CA ASN A 335 -10.18 -6.84 -3.92
C ASN A 335 -11.39 -6.32 -3.14
N SER A 336 -12.20 -5.47 -3.73
CA SER A 336 -13.44 -4.99 -3.13
C SER A 336 -14.67 -5.52 -3.86
N ALA A 337 -15.75 -5.72 -3.14
CA ALA A 337 -17.00 -6.23 -3.71
C ALA A 337 -17.61 -5.29 -4.75
N SER A 338 -17.36 -4.00 -4.63
CA SER A 338 -17.64 -2.95 -5.62
C SER A 338 -16.87 -1.71 -5.22
N PRO A 339 -16.05 -1.13 -6.07
CA PRO A 339 -15.48 0.17 -5.80
C PRO A 339 -16.61 1.18 -5.60
N PRO A 340 -16.46 2.18 -4.71
CA PRO A 340 -17.46 3.20 -4.53
C PRO A 340 -17.67 3.95 -5.85
N THR A 341 -18.78 3.69 -6.53
CA THR A 341 -19.18 4.41 -7.73
C THR A 341 -20.16 5.49 -7.33
N SER A 342 -19.69 6.70 -7.25
CA SER A 342 -20.52 7.88 -7.11
C SER A 342 -20.48 8.64 -8.42
N TYR A 343 -21.62 8.75 -9.08
CA TYR A 343 -21.76 9.56 -10.27
C TYR A 343 -22.09 10.98 -9.84
N ILE A 344 -21.25 11.94 -10.23
CA ILE A 344 -21.54 13.35 -10.08
C ILE A 344 -22.04 13.85 -11.40
N GLN A 345 -23.26 14.34 -11.42
CA GLN A 345 -23.72 15.23 -12.47
C GLN A 345 -23.12 16.61 -12.20
N GLY A 346 -21.91 16.84 -12.71
CA GLY A 346 -21.35 18.19 -12.74
C GLY A 346 -22.00 18.95 -13.87
N LYS A 347 -22.75 20.01 -13.58
CA LYS A 347 -23.08 21.02 -14.60
C LYS A 347 -21.79 21.77 -14.96
N VAL A 348 -21.08 21.25 -15.92
CA VAL A 348 -19.98 21.94 -16.58
C VAL A 348 -20.53 22.39 -17.95
N GLY A 349 -21.11 23.56 -18.01
CA GLY A 349 -21.75 24.05 -19.20
C GLY A 349 -22.99 23.22 -19.58
N LEU A 350 -23.22 23.00 -20.88
CA LEU A 350 -24.35 22.20 -21.42
C LEU A 350 -24.09 20.70 -21.48
N GLU A 351 -22.91 20.21 -21.07
CA GLU A 351 -22.55 18.81 -21.11
C GLU A 351 -22.50 18.24 -19.69
N GLU A 352 -23.35 17.23 -19.40
CA GLU A 352 -23.33 16.45 -18.18
C GLU A 352 -22.25 15.37 -18.30
N PHE A 353 -21.11 15.55 -17.60
CA PHE A 353 -20.12 14.48 -17.48
C PHE A 353 -20.39 13.67 -16.23
N ALA A 354 -20.58 12.37 -16.37
CA ALA A 354 -20.55 11.44 -15.26
C ALA A 354 -19.09 11.20 -14.85
N VAL A 355 -18.68 11.79 -13.74
CA VAL A 355 -17.35 11.57 -13.16
C VAL A 355 -17.47 10.61 -11.99
N VAL A 356 -16.69 9.53 -12.01
CA VAL A 356 -16.54 8.68 -10.82
C VAL A 356 -15.91 9.53 -9.71
N TYR A 357 -16.52 9.58 -8.55
CA TYR A 357 -16.04 10.41 -7.44
C TYR A 357 -15.84 9.58 -6.17
N PRO A 358 -14.68 9.74 -5.53
CA PRO A 358 -13.48 10.42 -6.04
C PRO A 358 -12.87 9.65 -7.22
N PRO A 359 -12.15 10.32 -8.13
CA PRO A 359 -11.63 9.68 -9.36
C PRO A 359 -10.80 8.42 -9.11
N ASN A 360 -10.02 8.37 -8.03
CA ASN A 360 -9.24 7.21 -7.61
C ASN A 360 -10.03 6.20 -6.75
N GLY A 361 -11.28 6.47 -6.41
CA GLY A 361 -12.11 5.62 -5.53
C GLY A 361 -11.72 5.65 -4.05
N VAL A 362 -10.81 6.53 -3.63
CA VAL A 362 -10.29 6.58 -2.26
C VAL A 362 -10.74 7.86 -1.56
N ILE A 363 -11.53 7.72 -0.51
CA ILE A 363 -11.89 8.83 0.37
C ILE A 363 -10.91 8.86 1.54
N PRO A 364 -10.14 9.96 1.71
CA PRO A 364 -9.18 10.07 2.79
C PRO A 364 -9.88 10.05 4.15
N PHE A 365 -9.30 9.30 5.09
CA PHE A 365 -9.70 9.26 6.49
C PHE A 365 -8.77 10.12 7.34
N HIS A 366 -9.15 10.37 8.59
CA HIS A 366 -8.32 11.14 9.51
C HIS A 366 -6.98 10.44 9.80
N GLY A 367 -5.89 11.06 9.33
CA GLY A 367 -4.53 10.54 9.38
C GLY A 367 -4.07 9.81 8.10
N PHE A 368 -4.77 10.00 6.99
CA PHE A 368 -4.40 9.43 5.68
C PHE A 368 -3.04 9.95 5.18
N SER A 369 -2.73 11.23 5.41
CA SER A 369 -1.47 11.87 5.08
C SER A 369 -0.26 11.23 5.77
N MET A 370 -0.48 10.53 6.88
CA MET A 370 0.56 9.78 7.58
C MET A 370 1.15 8.61 6.77
N TYR A 371 0.52 8.21 5.67
CA TYR A 371 1.12 7.24 4.74
C TYR A 371 2.19 7.86 3.84
N VAL A 372 2.12 9.17 3.60
CA VAL A 372 3.07 9.90 2.75
C VAL A 372 4.18 10.55 3.57
N ALA A 373 3.83 11.08 4.75
CA ALA A 373 4.72 11.91 5.55
C ALA A 373 6.12 11.29 5.82
N PRO A 374 6.24 10.00 6.21
CA PRO A 374 7.56 9.40 6.41
C PRO A 374 8.38 9.27 5.12
N LEU A 375 7.72 9.17 3.96
CA LEU A 375 8.40 9.05 2.67
C LEU A 375 9.10 10.36 2.25
N CYS A 376 8.65 11.50 2.78
CA CYS A 376 9.25 12.80 2.52
C CYS A 376 10.69 12.91 3.02
N PHE A 377 11.09 12.09 4.00
CA PHE A 377 12.48 11.98 4.42
C PHE A 377 13.38 11.27 3.42
N LEU A 378 12.82 10.50 2.50
CA LEU A 378 13.56 9.69 1.54
C LEU A 378 13.59 10.30 0.15
N TYR A 379 12.57 11.09 -0.21
CA TYR A 379 12.41 11.60 -1.57
C TYR A 379 12.07 13.09 -1.54
N ASN A 380 12.88 13.87 -2.23
CA ASN A 380 12.77 15.32 -2.34
C ASN A 380 12.10 15.81 -3.65
N GLU A 381 11.78 14.88 -4.56
CA GLU A 381 11.07 15.18 -5.80
C GLU A 381 9.61 14.70 -5.72
N PRO A 382 8.60 15.58 -5.91
CA PRO A 382 7.20 15.21 -5.79
C PRO A 382 6.78 14.06 -6.70
N CYS A 383 7.32 13.98 -7.92
CA CYS A 383 7.04 12.92 -8.87
C CYS A 383 7.52 11.56 -8.35
N ARG A 384 8.77 11.50 -7.87
CA ARG A 384 9.36 10.27 -7.31
C ARG A 384 8.63 9.85 -6.02
N LEU A 385 8.36 10.81 -5.14
CA LEU A 385 7.60 10.60 -3.92
C LEU A 385 6.20 10.05 -4.22
N TYR A 386 5.51 10.64 -5.21
CA TYR A 386 4.21 10.18 -5.67
C TYR A 386 4.25 8.73 -6.17
N SER A 387 5.22 8.40 -7.03
CA SER A 387 5.35 7.06 -7.62
C SER A 387 5.57 5.99 -6.54
N VAL A 388 6.46 6.26 -5.58
CA VAL A 388 6.72 5.36 -4.45
C VAL A 388 5.49 5.22 -3.55
N PHE A 389 4.87 6.33 -3.17
CA PHE A 389 3.65 6.31 -2.35
C PHE A 389 2.54 5.53 -3.05
N ARG A 390 2.30 5.78 -4.34
CA ARG A 390 1.29 5.08 -5.13
C ARG A 390 1.47 3.57 -5.08
N GLU A 391 2.70 3.10 -5.34
CA GLU A 391 3.00 1.66 -5.32
C GLU A 391 2.85 1.06 -3.92
N MET A 392 3.31 1.75 -2.87
CA MET A 392 3.09 1.31 -1.49
C MET A 392 1.61 1.26 -1.12
N TYR A 393 0.85 2.25 -1.57
CA TYR A 393 -0.58 2.29 -1.31
C TYR A 393 -1.31 1.12 -1.97
N ILE A 394 -1.07 0.88 -3.25
CA ILE A 394 -1.71 -0.19 -4.02
C ILE A 394 -1.33 -1.57 -3.49
N ARG A 395 -0.07 -1.78 -3.10
CA ARG A 395 0.40 -3.08 -2.63
C ARG A 395 0.02 -3.37 -1.18
N TYR A 396 0.04 -2.34 -0.31
CA TYR A 396 -0.05 -2.53 1.13
C TYR A 396 -1.14 -1.70 1.80
N PHE A 397 -1.07 -0.37 1.74
CA PHE A 397 -1.82 0.49 2.65
C PHE A 397 -3.35 0.43 2.48
N PHE A 398 -3.86 0.23 1.26
CA PHE A 398 -5.29 0.12 1.05
C PHE A 398 -5.92 -1.04 1.84
N ARG A 399 -5.15 -2.11 2.08
CA ARG A 399 -5.60 -3.29 2.85
C ARG A 399 -5.79 -2.98 4.33
N LEU A 400 -5.18 -1.91 4.83
CA LEU A 400 -5.26 -1.51 6.22
C LEU A 400 -6.54 -0.75 6.58
N HIS A 401 -7.25 -0.21 5.59
CA HIS A 401 -8.49 0.54 5.80
C HIS A 401 -9.64 0.09 4.90
N SER A 402 -9.57 -1.10 4.35
CA SER A 402 -10.64 -1.73 3.59
C SER A 402 -11.11 -3.03 4.24
N ILE A 403 -12.41 -3.30 4.15
CA ILE A 403 -12.98 -4.58 4.60
C ILE A 403 -12.74 -5.59 3.48
N SER A 404 -11.95 -6.60 3.77
CA SER A 404 -11.72 -7.69 2.82
C SER A 404 -11.53 -9.02 3.53
N SER A 405 -11.80 -10.10 2.82
CA SER A 405 -11.53 -11.47 3.27
C SER A 405 -10.08 -11.90 3.04
N SER A 406 -9.23 -10.99 2.55
CA SER A 406 -7.82 -11.27 2.31
C SER A 406 -7.11 -11.64 3.61
N THR A 407 -6.27 -12.67 3.54
CA THR A 407 -5.42 -13.10 4.66
C THR A 407 -4.38 -12.03 5.06
N SER A 408 -4.12 -11.08 4.19
CA SER A 408 -3.23 -9.93 4.43
C SER A 408 -3.99 -8.62 4.67
N GLY A 409 -5.32 -8.67 4.88
CA GLY A 409 -6.14 -7.50 5.19
C GLY A 409 -6.18 -7.18 6.70
N VAL A 410 -6.70 -6.00 7.04
CA VAL A 410 -6.74 -5.50 8.42
C VAL A 410 -7.45 -6.45 9.40
N ILE A 411 -8.49 -7.16 8.95
CA ILE A 411 -9.22 -8.11 9.81
C ILE A 411 -8.31 -9.26 10.23
N SER A 412 -7.58 -9.84 9.26
CA SER A 412 -6.61 -10.90 9.53
C SER A 412 -5.51 -10.43 10.46
N LEU A 413 -4.99 -9.23 10.24
CA LEU A 413 -3.98 -8.62 11.10
C LEU A 413 -4.48 -8.41 12.54
N CYS A 414 -5.74 -7.99 12.71
CA CYS A 414 -6.36 -7.88 14.03
C CYS A 414 -6.44 -9.23 14.75
N LEU A 415 -6.85 -10.28 14.05
CA LEU A 415 -6.92 -11.63 14.61
C LEU A 415 -5.53 -12.18 14.95
N GLN A 416 -4.54 -11.93 14.11
CA GLN A 416 -3.15 -12.31 14.38
C GLN A 416 -2.60 -11.54 15.57
N PHE A 417 -2.83 -10.25 15.66
CA PHE A 417 -2.42 -9.42 16.79
C PHE A 417 -2.96 -9.96 18.13
N GLU A 418 -4.27 -10.19 18.21
CA GLU A 418 -4.86 -10.74 19.45
C GLU A 418 -4.29 -12.10 19.81
N ARG A 419 -4.06 -12.98 18.81
CA ARG A 419 -3.44 -14.29 19.01
C ARG A 419 -1.99 -14.19 19.48
N LEU A 420 -1.18 -13.31 18.88
CA LEU A 420 0.20 -13.09 19.26
C LEU A 420 0.30 -12.51 20.68
N LEU A 421 -0.53 -11.52 21.01
CA LEU A 421 -0.59 -10.91 22.33
C LEU A 421 -0.95 -11.94 23.40
N GLN A 422 -1.98 -12.75 23.15
CA GLN A 422 -2.39 -13.81 24.10
C GLN A 422 -1.32 -14.86 24.30
N THR A 423 -0.56 -15.20 23.25
CA THR A 423 0.45 -16.27 23.32
C THR A 423 1.75 -15.80 23.94
N HIS A 424 2.19 -14.60 23.60
CA HIS A 424 3.51 -14.09 24.01
C HIS A 424 3.48 -13.24 25.27
N LEU A 425 2.36 -12.56 25.53
CA LEU A 425 2.17 -11.68 26.68
C LEU A 425 0.86 -12.02 27.43
N PRO A 426 0.68 -13.28 27.88
CA PRO A 426 -0.58 -13.71 28.47
C PRO A 426 -0.94 -12.93 29.73
N GLN A 427 0.01 -12.57 30.57
CA GLN A 427 -0.23 -11.78 31.78
C GLN A 427 -0.83 -10.42 31.46
N LEU A 428 -0.24 -9.69 30.49
CA LEU A 428 -0.74 -8.41 30.05
C LEU A 428 -2.14 -8.56 29.43
N PHE A 429 -2.32 -9.55 28.55
CA PHE A 429 -3.60 -9.81 27.90
C PHE A 429 -4.72 -10.05 28.91
N TYR A 430 -4.49 -10.92 29.89
CA TYR A 430 -5.49 -11.22 30.94
C TYR A 430 -5.70 -10.07 31.90
N HIS A 431 -4.67 -9.28 32.21
CA HIS A 431 -4.80 -8.08 33.02
C HIS A 431 -5.70 -7.02 32.31
N LEU A 432 -5.42 -6.71 31.05
CA LEU A 432 -6.23 -5.79 30.25
C LEU A 432 -7.70 -6.24 30.22
N ARG A 433 -7.92 -7.53 30.09
CA ARG A 433 -9.26 -8.10 30.15
C ARG A 433 -9.94 -7.88 31.49
N GLN A 434 -9.26 -8.14 32.60
CA GLN A 434 -9.81 -7.99 33.94
C GLN A 434 -10.29 -6.55 34.21
N ILE A 435 -9.56 -5.56 33.70
CA ILE A 435 -9.94 -4.15 33.84
C ILE A 435 -10.92 -3.67 32.73
N GLY A 436 -11.39 -4.56 31.86
CA GLY A 436 -12.29 -4.24 30.77
C GLY A 436 -11.67 -3.48 29.60
N ALA A 437 -10.35 -3.33 29.58
CA ALA A 437 -9.62 -2.74 28.45
C ALA A 437 -9.44 -3.78 27.33
N GLN A 438 -9.77 -3.36 26.12
CA GLN A 438 -9.65 -4.23 24.94
C GLN A 438 -8.41 -3.84 24.15
N PRO A 439 -7.39 -4.71 24.05
CA PRO A 439 -6.11 -4.38 23.41
C PRO A 439 -6.27 -3.85 21.99
N LEU A 440 -7.19 -4.43 21.22
CA LEU A 440 -7.42 -4.02 19.84
C LEU A 440 -7.94 -2.58 19.71
N ARG A 441 -8.72 -2.08 20.66
CA ARG A 441 -9.17 -0.68 20.67
C ARG A 441 -8.00 0.30 20.79
N ILE A 442 -6.90 -0.14 21.39
CA ILE A 442 -5.67 0.64 21.50
C ILE A 442 -4.84 0.51 20.23
N ALA A 443 -4.56 -0.73 19.81
CA ALA A 443 -3.61 -1.04 18.74
C ALA A 443 -4.17 -0.81 17.31
N PHE A 444 -5.49 -0.81 17.14
CA PHE A 444 -6.09 -0.73 15.81
C PHE A 444 -5.67 0.51 15.02
N LYS A 445 -5.65 1.67 15.67
CA LYS A 445 -5.20 2.92 15.05
C LYS A 445 -3.73 2.88 14.64
N TRP A 446 -2.88 2.12 15.35
CA TRP A 446 -1.48 1.92 15.00
C TRP A 446 -1.37 1.09 13.72
N MET A 447 -2.10 -0.02 13.66
CA MET A 447 -2.12 -0.91 12.49
C MET A 447 -2.67 -0.21 11.25
N VAL A 448 -3.80 0.51 11.36
CA VAL A 448 -4.38 1.24 10.22
C VAL A 448 -3.40 2.26 9.65
N ARG A 449 -2.61 2.91 10.47
CA ARG A 449 -1.58 3.86 10.02
C ARG A 449 -0.22 3.22 9.73
N ALA A 450 -0.13 1.88 9.70
CA ALA A 450 1.14 1.17 9.58
C ALA A 450 2.21 1.72 10.55
N PHE A 451 1.80 2.07 11.78
CA PHE A 451 2.57 2.69 12.86
C PHE A 451 3.07 4.12 12.61
N SER A 452 2.74 4.74 11.49
CA SER A 452 3.10 6.14 11.24
C SER A 452 2.45 7.07 12.27
N GLY A 453 3.26 7.95 12.87
CA GLY A 453 2.88 8.82 13.99
C GLY A 453 2.86 8.13 15.36
N TYR A 454 3.36 6.89 15.47
CA TYR A 454 3.48 6.13 16.73
C TYR A 454 4.88 5.60 16.99
N LEU A 455 5.64 5.34 15.95
CA LEU A 455 7.06 5.04 16.01
C LEU A 455 7.85 6.28 15.58
N SER A 456 9.10 6.39 16.07
CA SER A 456 10.02 7.37 15.50
C SER A 456 10.26 7.07 14.02
N THR A 457 10.64 8.07 13.26
CA THR A 457 10.84 7.92 11.82
C THR A 457 11.82 6.79 11.48
N ASP A 458 12.93 6.69 12.21
CA ASP A 458 13.92 5.64 11.98
C ASP A 458 13.37 4.23 12.20
N GLN A 459 12.66 4.01 13.31
CA GLN A 459 12.02 2.73 13.61
C GLN A 459 10.90 2.42 12.62
N LEU A 460 10.14 3.43 12.23
CA LEU A 460 9.07 3.28 11.26
C LEU A 460 9.61 2.84 9.90
N LEU A 461 10.67 3.48 9.41
CA LEU A 461 11.29 3.14 8.14
C LEU A 461 11.90 1.72 8.18
N LEU A 462 12.48 1.31 9.31
CA LEU A 462 12.93 -0.07 9.51
C LEU A 462 11.77 -1.08 9.51
N LEU A 463 10.62 -0.73 10.05
CA LEU A 463 9.41 -1.55 9.94
C LEU A 463 8.95 -1.68 8.48
N TRP A 464 8.93 -0.57 7.75
CA TRP A 464 8.51 -0.58 6.36
C TRP A 464 9.52 -1.29 5.43
N ASP A 465 10.82 -1.24 5.73
CA ASP A 465 11.82 -2.10 5.07
C ASP A 465 11.39 -3.56 5.11
N ARG A 466 10.89 -4.02 6.24
CA ARG A 466 10.46 -5.41 6.44
C ARG A 466 9.15 -5.72 5.73
N ILE A 467 8.21 -4.77 5.71
CA ILE A 467 6.98 -4.91 4.90
C ILE A 467 7.35 -5.15 3.44
N LEU A 468 8.27 -4.35 2.89
CA LEU A 468 8.75 -4.50 1.53
C LEU A 468 9.57 -5.78 1.34
N GLY A 469 10.49 -6.07 2.26
CA GLY A 469 11.38 -7.22 2.18
C GLY A 469 10.66 -8.56 2.24
N TYR A 470 9.63 -8.67 3.06
CA TYR A 470 8.79 -9.87 3.17
C TYR A 470 7.54 -9.83 2.28
N ASP A 471 7.29 -8.73 1.59
CA ASP A 471 6.06 -8.49 0.82
C ASP A 471 4.80 -8.81 1.65
N SER A 472 4.80 -8.43 2.93
CA SER A 472 3.77 -8.83 3.88
C SER A 472 3.48 -7.76 4.93
N LEU A 473 2.19 -7.54 5.17
CA LEU A 473 1.70 -6.71 6.28
C LEU A 473 1.63 -7.45 7.63
N GLU A 474 1.87 -8.76 7.65
CA GLU A 474 1.80 -9.55 8.89
C GLU A 474 2.81 -9.06 9.94
N VAL A 475 3.92 -8.46 9.48
CA VAL A 475 4.92 -7.80 10.33
C VAL A 475 4.26 -6.72 11.21
N VAL A 476 3.24 -6.03 10.69
CA VAL A 476 2.50 -4.99 11.41
C VAL A 476 1.73 -5.57 12.61
N ALA A 477 1.21 -6.79 12.49
CA ALA A 477 0.52 -7.46 13.60
C ALA A 477 1.49 -7.94 14.71
N GLY A 478 2.75 -8.21 14.36
CA GLY A 478 3.79 -8.67 15.28
C GLY A 478 4.60 -7.57 15.95
N CYS A 479 4.40 -6.31 15.57
CA CYS A 479 5.21 -5.17 16.03
C CYS A 479 5.02 -4.72 17.49
N PRO A 480 3.95 -5.07 18.25
CA PRO A 480 3.88 -4.66 19.66
C PRO A 480 4.75 -5.56 20.52
N ARG A 481 5.97 -5.12 20.74
CA ARG A 481 6.79 -5.53 21.87
C ARG A 481 7.16 -4.31 22.65
#